data_8ac64e8658d19a1156e21facf9d8a38a
#
_entry.id   8ac64e8658d19a1156e21facf9d8a38a
#
_cell.length_a   1.000
_cell.length_b   1.000
_cell.length_c   1.000
_cell.angle_alpha   90.00
_cell.angle_beta   90.00
_cell.angle_gamma   90.00
#
_symmetry.space_group_name_H-M   'P 1'
#
loop_
_entity.id
_entity.type
_entity.pdbx_description
1 polymer ?
#
loop_
_entity_poly.entity_id
_entity_poly.type
_entity_poly.pdbx_seq_one_letter_code
_entity_poly.pdbx_strand_id
1 'polypeptide(L)'
;SPSRGLGDVYKRQPLAYMRGRTLNNACIILDEAQNATVSQIKMFLTRLGEDSKMIITGDETQIDLHNRDFSGLKKTRKSLSNIEEISVVEFKNSDIVRNKIVSKILEVFPDK
;
A
#
# COMPACT_ATOMS: atom_id res chain seq x y z
N SER A 1 18.46 15.44 4.46
CA SER A 1 17.26 14.75 4.03
C SER A 1 16.03 15.64 4.24
N PRO A 2 15.13 15.74 3.26
CA PRO A 2 13.92 16.55 3.42
C PRO A 2 13.02 16.04 4.55
N SER A 3 13.18 14.80 4.92
CA SER A 3 12.43 14.22 6.02
C SER A 3 13.10 14.40 7.37
N ARG A 4 14.10 15.24 7.45
CA ARG A 4 14.92 15.29 8.66
C ARG A 4 14.20 15.84 9.89
N GLY A 5 13.26 16.76 9.75
CA GLY A 5 12.40 17.15 10.86
C GLY A 5 11.54 15.99 11.31
N LEU A 6 11.19 15.16 10.37
CA LEU A 6 10.55 13.86 10.52
C LEU A 6 11.54 12.75 10.15
N GLY A 7 12.77 13.14 9.87
CA GLY A 7 13.68 12.36 9.07
C GLY A 7 14.16 11.11 9.74
N ASP A 8 14.28 11.16 11.02
CA ASP A 8 14.76 9.99 11.75
C ASP A 8 13.74 8.86 11.76
N VAL A 9 12.49 9.19 11.50
CA VAL A 9 11.41 8.19 11.45
C VAL A 9 11.01 7.82 10.02
N TYR A 10 11.60 8.50 9.04
CA TYR A 10 11.26 8.24 7.64
C TYR A 10 12.37 7.44 6.96
N LYS A 11 12.05 6.19 6.63
CA LYS A 11 12.97 5.32 5.92
C LYS A 11 12.25 4.62 4.79
N ARG A 12 12.92 4.51 3.65
CA ARG A 12 12.46 3.70 2.53
C ARG A 12 13.34 2.47 2.43
N GLN A 13 12.70 1.32 2.41
CA GLN A 13 13.41 0.05 2.25
C GLN A 13 12.65 -0.83 1.27
N PRO A 14 13.34 -1.51 0.36
CA PRO A 14 12.72 -2.57 -0.42
C PRO A 14 12.21 -3.66 0.49
N LEU A 15 11.11 -4.30 0.13
CA LEU A 15 10.53 -5.39 0.93
C LEU A 15 11.54 -6.50 1.22
N ALA A 16 12.46 -6.76 0.28
CA ALA A 16 13.46 -7.81 0.46
C ALA A 16 14.33 -7.63 1.69
N TYR A 17 14.59 -6.38 2.08
CA TYR A 17 15.43 -6.09 3.24
C TYR A 17 14.69 -6.13 4.58
N MET A 18 13.37 -6.30 4.53
CA MET A 18 12.57 -6.34 5.75
C MET A 18 12.39 -7.76 6.28
N ARG A 19 12.86 -8.76 5.53
CA ARG A 19 12.70 -10.17 5.89
C ARG A 19 13.35 -10.45 7.25
N GLY A 20 12.60 -11.11 8.13
CA GLY A 20 13.09 -11.51 9.44
C GLY A 20 13.22 -10.41 10.48
N ARG A 21 12.90 -9.17 10.13
CA ARG A 21 13.02 -8.03 11.06
C ARG A 21 11.68 -7.70 11.67
N THR A 22 11.69 -7.43 12.96
CA THR A 22 10.52 -6.90 13.67
C THR A 22 10.70 -5.40 13.82
N LEU A 23 9.67 -4.64 13.50
CA LEU A 23 9.70 -3.18 13.51
C LEU A 23 8.87 -2.67 14.68
N ASN A 24 9.54 -2.07 15.65
CA ASN A 24 8.90 -1.55 16.85
C ASN A 24 8.85 -0.02 16.83
N ASN A 25 7.86 0.55 17.50
CA ASN A 25 7.70 2.00 17.64
C ASN A 25 7.75 2.70 16.28
N ALA A 26 7.07 2.13 15.30
CA ALA A 26 7.15 2.58 13.92
C ALA A 26 5.78 2.69 13.27
N CYS A 27 5.67 3.62 12.34
CA CYS A 27 4.56 3.64 11.39
C CYS A 27 5.12 3.21 10.04
N ILE A 28 4.63 2.09 9.54
CA ILE A 28 5.18 1.45 8.36
C ILE A 28 4.14 1.48 7.25
N ILE A 29 4.54 1.92 6.08
CA ILE A 29 3.64 2.07 4.94
C ILE A 29 4.12 1.19 3.79
N LEU A 30 3.23 0.35 3.30
CA LEU A 30 3.42 -0.38 2.05
C LEU A 30 2.54 0.28 0.99
N ASP A 31 3.18 1.02 0.11
CA ASP A 31 2.49 1.72 -0.97
C ASP A 31 2.48 0.88 -2.25
N GLU A 32 1.51 1.14 -3.12
CA GLU A 32 1.39 0.44 -4.40
C GLU A 32 1.27 -1.09 -4.23
N ALA A 33 0.51 -1.52 -3.24
CA ALA A 33 0.43 -2.93 -2.86
C ALA A 33 -0.28 -3.81 -3.90
N GLN A 34 -0.92 -3.22 -4.90
CA GLN A 34 -1.48 -4.00 -6.01
C GLN A 34 -0.39 -4.75 -6.79
N ASN A 35 0.87 -4.31 -6.67
CA ASN A 35 2.01 -4.97 -7.31
C ASN A 35 2.64 -6.06 -6.44
N ALA A 36 2.14 -6.27 -5.24
CA ALA A 36 2.70 -7.23 -4.30
C ALA A 36 1.97 -8.57 -4.38
N THR A 37 2.71 -9.64 -4.15
CA THR A 37 2.14 -10.98 -4.01
C THR A 37 1.60 -11.20 -2.61
N VAL A 38 0.81 -12.25 -2.43
CA VAL A 38 0.32 -12.64 -1.10
C VAL A 38 1.50 -12.86 -0.15
N SER A 39 2.56 -13.54 -0.61
CA SER A 39 3.74 -13.80 0.21
C SER A 39 4.42 -12.52 0.65
N GLN A 40 4.52 -11.54 -0.24
CA GLN A 40 5.15 -10.25 0.08
C GLN A 40 4.33 -9.47 1.10
N ILE A 41 3.01 -9.45 0.95
CA ILE A 41 2.14 -8.76 1.91
C ILE A 41 2.19 -9.45 3.26
N LYS A 42 2.17 -10.78 3.27
CA LYS A 42 2.30 -11.56 4.51
C LYS A 42 3.62 -11.26 5.21
N MET A 43 4.70 -11.23 4.45
CA MET A 43 6.02 -10.89 4.99
C MET A 43 6.02 -9.50 5.62
N PHE A 44 5.43 -8.52 4.93
CA PHE A 44 5.33 -7.16 5.43
C PHE A 44 4.54 -7.10 6.74
N LEU A 45 3.36 -7.69 6.76
CA LEU A 45 2.47 -7.64 7.93
C LEU A 45 3.08 -8.30 9.15
N THR A 46 3.84 -9.37 8.94
CA THR A 46 4.45 -10.10 10.06
C THR A 46 5.69 -9.41 10.63
N ARG A 47 6.06 -8.25 10.10
CA ARG A 47 7.11 -7.39 10.71
C ARG A 47 6.57 -6.49 11.81
N LEU A 48 5.26 -6.46 12.01
CA LEU A 48 4.65 -5.58 12.99
C LEU A 48 5.10 -5.93 14.41
N GLY A 49 5.70 -4.95 15.07
CA GLY A 49 6.16 -5.08 16.43
C GLY A 49 5.35 -4.24 17.40
N GLU A 50 5.87 -4.05 18.60
CA GLU A 50 5.20 -3.29 19.64
C GLU A 50 5.10 -1.81 19.28
N ASP A 51 3.98 -1.20 19.64
CA ASP A 51 3.71 0.22 19.42
C ASP A 51 3.91 0.64 17.98
N SER A 52 3.55 -0.24 17.06
CA SER A 52 3.70 0.01 15.63
C SER A 52 2.36 -0.04 14.91
N LYS A 53 2.30 0.69 13.82
CA LYS A 53 1.14 0.73 12.95
C LYS A 53 1.60 0.46 11.53
N MET A 54 0.81 -0.30 10.80
CA MET A 54 1.05 -0.54 9.38
C MET A 54 -0.12 -0.03 8.57
N ILE A 55 0.20 0.56 7.44
CA ILE A 55 -0.77 1.05 6.48
C ILE A 55 -0.41 0.44 5.13
N ILE A 56 -1.38 -0.20 4.50
CA ILE A 56 -1.22 -0.73 3.16
C ILE A 56 -2.13 0.07 2.24
N THR A 57 -1.57 0.62 1.19
CA THR A 57 -2.32 1.34 0.17
C THR A 57 -2.13 0.68 -1.17
N GLY A 58 -3.17 0.74 -2.00
CA GLY A 58 -3.09 0.19 -3.33
C GLY A 58 -4.38 0.40 -4.10
N ASP A 59 -4.28 0.18 -5.39
CA ASP A 59 -5.41 0.30 -6.30
C ASP A 59 -5.59 -1.02 -7.04
N GLU A 60 -6.63 -1.75 -6.68
CA GLU A 60 -6.92 -3.06 -7.28
C GLU A 60 -7.23 -2.98 -8.77
N THR A 61 -7.56 -1.79 -9.28
CA THR A 61 -7.84 -1.59 -10.71
C THR A 61 -6.57 -1.43 -11.55
N GLN A 62 -5.43 -1.17 -10.92
CA GLN A 62 -4.15 -0.92 -11.59
C GLN A 62 -3.24 -2.15 -11.63
N ILE A 63 -3.81 -3.33 -11.65
CA ILE A 63 -3.03 -4.55 -11.69
C ILE A 63 -2.58 -4.81 -13.12
N ASP A 64 -1.27 -5.01 -13.32
CA ASP A 64 -0.71 -5.42 -14.59
C ASP A 64 -1.33 -6.75 -15.01
N LEU A 65 -1.74 -6.87 -16.28
CA LEU A 65 -2.35 -8.09 -16.80
C LEU A 65 -1.45 -9.31 -16.63
N HIS A 66 -0.14 -9.12 -16.76
CA HIS A 66 0.83 -10.20 -16.59
C HIS A 66 0.96 -10.65 -15.14
N ASN A 67 0.65 -9.78 -14.20
CA ASN A 67 0.79 -10.05 -12.77
C ASN A 67 -0.55 -10.20 -12.06
N ARG A 68 -1.64 -10.22 -12.80
CA ARG A 68 -2.99 -10.26 -12.20
C ARG A 68 -3.17 -11.45 -11.27
N ASP A 69 -2.66 -12.61 -11.65
CA ASP A 69 -2.81 -13.82 -10.86
C ASP A 69 -1.91 -13.84 -9.63
N PHE A 70 -0.90 -12.97 -9.61
CA PHE A 70 0.06 -12.88 -8.52
C PHE A 70 -0.25 -11.77 -7.54
N SER A 71 -1.19 -10.89 -7.87
CA SER A 71 -1.54 -9.80 -6.97
C SER A 71 -2.16 -10.36 -5.69
N GLY A 72 -1.58 -9.97 -4.57
CA GLY A 72 -2.05 -10.40 -3.27
C GLY A 72 -3.01 -9.44 -2.60
N LEU A 73 -3.15 -8.22 -3.12
CA LEU A 73 -3.92 -7.18 -2.43
C LEU A 73 -5.37 -7.59 -2.19
N LYS A 74 -6.08 -7.98 -3.24
CA LYS A 74 -7.49 -8.32 -3.14
C LYS A 74 -7.71 -9.57 -2.28
N LYS A 75 -6.89 -10.59 -2.49
CA LYS A 75 -6.97 -11.84 -1.71
C LYS A 75 -6.69 -11.59 -0.24
N THR A 76 -5.63 -10.83 0.03
CA THR A 76 -5.24 -10.50 1.39
C THR A 76 -6.29 -9.66 2.08
N ARG A 77 -6.87 -8.68 1.40
CA ARG A 77 -7.92 -7.83 1.94
C ARG A 77 -9.10 -8.68 2.42
N LYS A 78 -9.53 -9.63 1.61
CA LYS A 78 -10.62 -10.52 1.99
C LYS A 78 -10.30 -11.35 3.22
N SER A 79 -9.09 -11.90 3.27
CA SER A 79 -8.67 -12.74 4.38
C SER A 79 -8.52 -11.95 5.68
N LEU A 80 -8.02 -10.73 5.59
CA LEU A 80 -7.74 -9.92 6.78
C LEU A 80 -8.95 -9.17 7.32
N SER A 81 -10.02 -9.04 6.54
CA SER A 81 -11.20 -8.27 6.93
C SER A 81 -11.90 -8.85 8.17
N ASN A 82 -11.64 -10.10 8.51
CA ASN A 82 -12.21 -10.75 9.68
C ASN A 82 -11.41 -10.51 10.97
N ILE A 83 -10.26 -9.87 10.86
CA ILE A 83 -9.42 -9.56 12.02
C ILE A 83 -9.84 -8.21 12.59
N GLU A 84 -10.24 -8.20 13.85
CA GLU A 84 -10.80 -7.02 14.50
C GLU A 84 -9.88 -5.81 14.49
N GLU A 85 -8.59 -6.04 14.66
CA GLU A 85 -7.58 -4.98 14.73
C GLU A 85 -7.23 -4.37 13.36
N ILE A 86 -7.79 -4.92 12.29
CA ILE A 86 -7.53 -4.45 10.94
C ILE A 86 -8.75 -3.74 10.40
N SER A 87 -8.56 -2.52 9.93
CA SER A 87 -9.61 -1.73 9.30
C SER A 87 -9.33 -1.63 7.81
N VAL A 88 -10.38 -1.78 7.02
CA VAL A 88 -10.30 -1.63 5.56
C VAL A 88 -11.13 -0.42 5.16
N VAL A 89 -10.50 0.50 4.46
CA VAL A 89 -11.16 1.69 3.91
C VAL A 89 -11.07 1.62 2.40
N GLU A 90 -12.21 1.75 1.75
CA GLU A 90 -12.30 1.69 0.31
C GLU A 90 -12.75 3.04 -0.23
N PHE A 91 -11.95 3.62 -1.13
CA PHE A 91 -12.32 4.87 -1.76
C PHE A 91 -13.11 4.60 -3.04
N LYS A 92 -14.12 5.40 -3.26
CA LYS A 92 -14.96 5.32 -4.45
C LYS A 92 -14.55 6.42 -5.43
N ASN A 93 -14.98 6.30 -6.67
CA ASN A 93 -14.73 7.33 -7.68
C ASN A 93 -15.20 8.71 -7.23
N SER A 94 -16.29 8.77 -6.47
CA SER A 94 -16.81 10.03 -5.92
C SER A 94 -15.87 10.70 -4.92
N ASP A 95 -14.92 9.94 -4.36
CA ASP A 95 -13.94 10.46 -3.40
C ASP A 95 -12.73 11.10 -4.08
N ILE A 96 -12.61 10.92 -5.39
CA ILE A 96 -11.47 11.44 -6.14
C ILE A 96 -11.66 12.94 -6.34
N VAL A 97 -10.67 13.69 -5.86
CA VAL A 97 -10.63 15.15 -6.05
C VAL A 97 -9.46 15.46 -6.98
N ARG A 98 -9.75 16.11 -8.09
CA ARG A 98 -8.73 16.47 -9.07
C ARG A 98 -8.83 17.93 -9.44
N ASN A 99 -7.69 18.53 -9.72
CA ASN A 99 -7.64 19.85 -10.31
C ASN A 99 -8.28 19.80 -11.70
N LYS A 100 -9.02 20.85 -12.08
CA LYS A 100 -9.69 20.91 -13.39
C LYS A 100 -8.72 20.71 -14.56
N ILE A 101 -7.51 21.22 -14.45
CA ILE A 101 -6.52 21.07 -15.52
C ILE A 101 -6.15 19.60 -15.73
N VAL A 102 -6.07 18.82 -14.66
CA VAL A 102 -5.77 17.39 -14.75
C VAL A 102 -6.89 16.65 -15.47
N SER A 103 -8.14 16.99 -15.17
CA SER A 103 -9.27 16.38 -15.85
C SER A 103 -9.25 16.68 -17.35
N LYS A 104 -8.91 17.91 -17.73
CA LYS A 104 -8.78 18.31 -19.13
C LYS A 104 -7.63 17.56 -19.85
N ILE A 105 -6.51 17.38 -19.15
CA ILE A 105 -5.38 16.63 -19.70
C ILE A 105 -5.77 15.18 -19.97
N LEU A 106 -6.50 14.56 -19.04
CA LEU A 106 -6.93 13.17 -19.19
C LEU A 106 -7.92 12.97 -20.34
N GLU A 107 -8.66 14.00 -20.71
CA GLU A 107 -9.52 13.92 -21.90
C GLU A 107 -8.70 13.84 -23.19
N VAL A 108 -7.54 14.52 -23.21
CA VAL A 108 -6.65 14.53 -24.40
C VAL A 108 -5.75 13.30 -24.45
N PHE A 109 -5.32 12.81 -23.30
CA PHE A 109 -4.47 11.63 -23.17
C PHE A 109 -5.19 10.55 -22.37
N PRO A 110 -6.23 9.93 -22.94
CA PRO A 110 -6.98 8.95 -22.18
C PRO A 110 -6.16 7.70 -21.92
N ASP A 111 -6.35 7.13 -20.74
CA ASP A 111 -5.83 5.80 -20.41
C ASP A 111 -6.69 4.80 -21.17
N LYS A 112 -6.22 4.37 -22.29
CA LYS A 112 -6.88 3.34 -23.10
C LYS A 112 -8.34 3.02 -22.78
#